data_25469a6260b573dd932aef3d80a8b0ef
#
_entry.id   25469a6260b573dd932aef3d80a8b0ef
#
_cell.length_a   1.000
_cell.length_b   1.000
_cell.length_c   1.000
_cell.angle_alpha   90.00
_cell.angle_beta   90.00
_cell.angle_gamma   90.00
#
_symmetry.space_group_name_H-M   'P 1'
#
loop_
_entity.id
_entity.type
_entity.pdbx_description
1 polymer ?
#
loop_
_entity_poly.entity_id
_entity_poly.type
_entity_poly.pdbx_seq_one_letter_code
_entity_poly.pdbx_strand_id
1 'polypeptide(L)'
;MDKQDRKPLILVTNDDGITAPGIRKLVEFMNEIGEVVVVAPDSPQSGKGHAITINSTLMVEEIKMEGAQRDYACSGTPVDCVKLALDKVLPRRPDLVVSGINHGANSSINVIYSGTMSAAVEAGVEGIPAIGFSLLDFSFEADFDQAKDFIQEIVLKTLKNPMPKGIVLNVNIPKLKKEEIKGIKICRQAQAKWEENFDERVNPQGKKYYWLTGYFNNMDEGEDADETALMNGYISIVPVKFDLTGYEYIDALRELY
;
A
#
# COMPACT_ATOMS: atom_id res chain seq x y z
N MET A 1 14.91 27.09 -12.21
CA MET A 1 13.99 27.19 -11.07
C MET A 1 14.53 26.25 -10.01
N ASP A 2 14.89 26.80 -8.87
CA ASP A 2 15.39 26.00 -7.74
C ASP A 2 14.33 25.01 -7.25
N LYS A 3 14.78 23.85 -6.76
CA LYS A 3 13.89 22.81 -6.21
C LYS A 3 12.97 23.30 -5.08
N GLN A 4 13.25 24.46 -4.49
CA GLN A 4 12.55 25.01 -3.33
C GLN A 4 11.19 25.68 -3.62
N ASP A 5 10.89 26.09 -4.88
CA ASP A 5 9.66 26.82 -5.22
C ASP A 5 8.60 25.97 -5.95
N ARG A 6 8.87 24.68 -6.17
CA ARG A 6 7.97 23.84 -6.94
C ARG A 6 7.15 22.92 -6.02
N LYS A 7 5.82 22.87 -6.25
CA LYS A 7 4.96 21.88 -5.58
C LYS A 7 5.50 20.44 -5.81
N PRO A 8 5.49 19.56 -4.79
CA PRO A 8 5.87 18.17 -4.96
C PRO A 8 4.95 17.48 -5.97
N LEU A 9 5.51 16.63 -6.83
CA LEU A 9 4.75 15.73 -7.69
C LEU A 9 4.51 14.42 -6.95
N ILE A 10 3.25 14.07 -6.76
CA ILE A 10 2.83 12.88 -6.03
C ILE A 10 2.14 11.92 -7.00
N LEU A 11 2.68 10.72 -7.16
CA LEU A 11 2.00 9.61 -7.83
C LEU A 11 1.09 8.92 -6.83
N VAL A 12 -0.19 8.76 -7.18
CA VAL A 12 -1.19 8.03 -6.39
C VAL A 12 -1.61 6.77 -7.13
N THR A 13 -1.65 5.65 -6.44
CA THR A 13 -2.11 4.35 -6.96
C THR A 13 -2.84 3.55 -5.87
N ASN A 14 -3.34 2.36 -6.20
CA ASN A 14 -3.94 1.40 -5.27
C ASN A 14 -4.04 0.01 -5.91
N ASP A 15 -4.67 -0.94 -5.22
CA ASP A 15 -5.06 -2.25 -5.75
C ASP A 15 -6.59 -2.47 -5.79
N ASP A 16 -7.38 -1.62 -5.17
CA ASP A 16 -8.85 -1.69 -5.20
C ASP A 16 -9.47 -1.18 -6.51
N GLY A 17 -8.66 -0.54 -7.35
CA GLY A 17 -9.08 0.06 -8.62
C GLY A 17 -9.29 1.58 -8.55
N ILE A 18 -9.14 2.25 -9.70
CA ILE A 18 -9.07 3.72 -9.81
C ILE A 18 -10.32 4.45 -9.31
N THR A 19 -11.49 3.79 -9.33
CA THR A 19 -12.77 4.33 -8.88
C THR A 19 -13.10 4.03 -7.42
N ALA A 20 -12.25 3.25 -6.73
CA ALA A 20 -12.50 2.86 -5.35
C ALA A 20 -12.52 4.09 -4.40
N PRO A 21 -13.38 4.09 -3.36
CA PRO A 21 -13.53 5.25 -2.48
C PRO A 21 -12.22 5.61 -1.76
N GLY A 22 -11.41 4.63 -1.36
CA GLY A 22 -10.16 4.87 -0.66
C GLY A 22 -9.15 5.67 -1.47
N ILE A 23 -8.93 5.33 -2.77
CA ILE A 23 -8.02 6.10 -3.62
C ILE A 23 -8.56 7.49 -3.91
N ARG A 24 -9.88 7.65 -4.08
CA ARG A 24 -10.47 8.97 -4.31
C ARG A 24 -10.26 9.90 -3.12
N LYS A 25 -10.39 9.38 -1.89
CA LYS A 25 -10.08 10.13 -0.68
C LYS A 25 -8.59 10.44 -0.57
N LEU A 26 -7.72 9.48 -0.87
CA LEU A 26 -6.28 9.74 -0.87
C LEU A 26 -5.90 10.84 -1.88
N VAL A 27 -6.48 10.82 -3.07
CA VAL A 27 -6.29 11.88 -4.09
C VAL A 27 -6.76 13.25 -3.58
N GLU A 28 -7.94 13.32 -2.94
CA GLU A 28 -8.44 14.56 -2.32
C GLU A 28 -7.42 15.12 -1.32
N PHE A 29 -6.89 14.27 -0.43
CA PHE A 29 -5.91 14.68 0.57
C PHE A 29 -4.58 15.14 -0.04
N MET A 30 -4.13 14.47 -1.09
CA MET A 30 -2.86 14.80 -1.77
C MET A 30 -2.95 16.06 -2.63
N ASN A 31 -4.12 16.39 -3.20
CA ASN A 31 -4.34 17.63 -3.95
C ASN A 31 -4.13 18.90 -3.10
N GLU A 32 -4.29 18.78 -1.78
CA GLU A 32 -4.00 19.88 -0.85
C GLU A 32 -2.49 20.09 -0.64
N ILE A 33 -1.67 19.07 -0.92
CA ILE A 33 -0.22 19.05 -0.65
C ILE A 33 0.59 19.37 -1.91
N GLY A 34 0.23 18.76 -3.05
CA GLY A 34 1.07 18.77 -4.24
C GLY A 34 0.36 18.75 -5.58
N GLU A 35 1.14 18.55 -6.63
CA GLU A 35 0.66 18.16 -7.95
C GLU A 35 0.42 16.67 -7.96
N VAL A 36 -0.79 16.22 -8.31
CA VAL A 36 -1.18 14.82 -8.25
C VAL A 36 -1.35 14.24 -9.65
N VAL A 37 -0.79 13.05 -9.87
CA VAL A 37 -1.08 12.19 -11.00
C VAL A 37 -1.50 10.83 -10.46
N VAL A 38 -2.61 10.31 -10.97
CA VAL A 38 -3.12 9.00 -10.59
C VAL A 38 -2.87 8.02 -11.72
N VAL A 39 -2.24 6.90 -11.41
CA VAL A 39 -2.18 5.74 -12.30
C VAL A 39 -2.54 4.52 -11.48
N ALA A 40 -3.71 3.94 -11.73
CA ALA A 40 -4.24 2.86 -10.91
C ALA A 40 -4.95 1.80 -11.77
N PRO A 41 -5.10 0.57 -11.28
CA PRO A 41 -5.80 -0.48 -12.01
C PRO A 41 -7.23 -0.09 -12.38
N ASP A 42 -7.68 -0.50 -13.55
CA ASP A 42 -9.07 -0.34 -14.02
C ASP A 42 -10.06 -1.23 -13.25
N SER A 43 -9.55 -2.25 -12.59
CA SER A 43 -10.31 -3.28 -11.86
C SER A 43 -9.55 -3.74 -10.62
N PRO A 44 -10.25 -4.27 -9.58
CA PRO A 44 -9.62 -4.74 -8.36
C PRO A 44 -8.54 -5.82 -8.59
N GLN A 45 -7.42 -5.68 -7.90
CA GLN A 45 -6.24 -6.54 -8.00
C GLN A 45 -5.82 -7.14 -6.63
N SER A 46 -6.75 -7.20 -5.67
CA SER A 46 -6.47 -7.66 -4.31
C SER A 46 -5.85 -9.06 -4.26
N GLY A 47 -4.89 -9.27 -3.37
CA GLY A 47 -4.22 -10.55 -3.16
C GLY A 47 -3.20 -10.97 -4.23
N LYS A 48 -2.90 -10.10 -5.22
CA LYS A 48 -1.93 -10.41 -6.27
C LYS A 48 -0.47 -10.21 -5.86
N GLY A 49 -0.22 -9.62 -4.70
CA GLY A 49 1.13 -9.35 -4.23
C GLY A 49 1.95 -8.53 -5.25
N HIS A 50 3.25 -8.78 -5.33
CA HIS A 50 4.18 -8.06 -6.22
C HIS A 50 4.22 -8.66 -7.64
N ALA A 51 3.05 -8.92 -8.23
CA ALA A 51 2.93 -9.48 -9.58
C ALA A 51 3.16 -8.40 -10.66
N ILE A 52 3.81 -8.82 -11.76
CA ILE A 52 4.02 -8.01 -12.97
C ILE A 52 3.39 -8.70 -14.19
N THR A 53 2.96 -7.92 -15.16
CA THR A 53 2.37 -8.41 -16.41
C THR A 53 3.44 -8.54 -17.48
N ILE A 54 3.80 -9.79 -17.87
CA ILE A 54 4.84 -10.07 -18.87
C ILE A 54 4.23 -10.62 -20.16
N ASN A 55 3.19 -11.47 -20.06
CA ASN A 55 2.69 -12.27 -21.18
C ASN A 55 1.51 -11.63 -21.90
N SER A 56 1.13 -10.41 -21.58
CA SER A 56 0.07 -9.65 -22.24
C SER A 56 0.44 -8.18 -22.34
N THR A 57 -0.29 -7.46 -23.18
CA THR A 57 -0.13 -6.01 -23.33
C THR A 57 -0.81 -5.28 -22.18
N LEU A 58 -0.21 -4.14 -21.78
CA LEU A 58 -0.82 -3.21 -20.86
C LEU A 58 -1.47 -2.06 -21.62
N MET A 59 -2.69 -1.74 -21.24
CA MET A 59 -3.43 -0.57 -21.71
C MET A 59 -3.42 0.48 -20.60
N VAL A 60 -3.21 1.73 -20.99
CA VAL A 60 -3.36 2.88 -20.10
C VAL A 60 -4.15 3.95 -20.82
N GLU A 61 -5.21 4.42 -20.17
CA GLU A 61 -6.13 5.42 -20.73
C GLU A 61 -6.31 6.57 -19.76
N GLU A 62 -6.22 7.80 -20.26
CA GLU A 62 -6.58 8.97 -19.48
C GLU A 62 -8.09 9.02 -19.30
N ILE A 63 -8.55 9.11 -18.07
CA ILE A 63 -9.96 9.21 -17.71
C ILE A 63 -10.23 10.50 -16.98
N LYS A 64 -11.45 11.00 -17.09
CA LYS A 64 -11.86 12.24 -16.42
C LYS A 64 -12.57 11.92 -15.12
N MET A 65 -11.93 12.25 -14.00
CA MET A 65 -12.49 12.19 -12.65
C MET A 65 -12.63 13.59 -12.06
N GLU A 66 -13.35 13.71 -10.95
CA GLU A 66 -13.42 14.96 -10.20
C GLU A 66 -12.08 15.31 -9.54
N GLY A 67 -11.72 16.59 -9.56
CA GLY A 67 -10.50 17.10 -8.92
C GLY A 67 -9.55 17.80 -9.89
N ALA A 68 -8.39 18.20 -9.38
CA ALA A 68 -7.38 18.93 -10.13
C ALA A 68 -6.30 18.03 -10.76
N GLN A 69 -6.28 16.76 -10.40
CA GLN A 69 -5.32 15.76 -10.86
C GLN A 69 -5.59 15.26 -12.27
N ARG A 70 -4.60 14.53 -12.84
CA ARG A 70 -4.78 13.72 -14.04
C ARG A 70 -4.89 12.26 -13.62
N ASP A 71 -5.92 11.58 -14.12
CA ASP A 71 -6.25 10.19 -13.77
C ASP A 71 -6.05 9.27 -14.99
N TYR A 72 -5.32 8.16 -14.79
CA TYR A 72 -5.03 7.17 -15.81
C TYR A 72 -5.42 5.78 -15.29
N ALA A 73 -6.36 5.13 -15.97
CA ALA A 73 -6.75 3.75 -15.73
C ALA A 73 -5.79 2.80 -16.46
N CYS A 74 -5.29 1.79 -15.76
CA CYS A 74 -4.35 0.80 -16.28
C CYS A 74 -4.93 -0.61 -16.18
N SER A 75 -4.80 -1.42 -17.24
CA SER A 75 -5.25 -2.82 -17.23
C SER A 75 -4.34 -3.79 -16.47
N GLY A 76 -3.27 -3.27 -15.84
CA GLY A 76 -2.26 -4.06 -15.13
C GLY A 76 -2.45 -4.11 -13.62
N THR A 77 -1.44 -4.67 -12.96
CA THR A 77 -1.33 -4.71 -11.50
C THR A 77 -0.92 -3.34 -10.94
N PRO A 78 -1.00 -3.13 -9.61
CA PRO A 78 -0.45 -1.91 -8.99
C PRO A 78 1.03 -1.67 -9.29
N VAL A 79 1.82 -2.73 -9.39
CA VAL A 79 3.24 -2.67 -9.79
C VAL A 79 3.39 -2.18 -11.23
N ASP A 80 2.58 -2.72 -12.15
CA ASP A 80 2.56 -2.27 -13.55
C ASP A 80 2.17 -0.79 -13.67
N CYS A 81 1.21 -0.35 -12.84
CA CYS A 81 0.80 1.06 -12.77
C CYS A 81 1.97 1.98 -12.41
N VAL A 82 2.75 1.61 -11.39
CA VAL A 82 3.95 2.39 -11.00
C VAL A 82 4.97 2.40 -12.14
N LYS A 83 5.29 1.24 -12.73
CA LYS A 83 6.25 1.15 -13.85
C LYS A 83 5.84 2.00 -15.05
N LEU A 84 4.58 1.88 -15.49
CA LEU A 84 4.05 2.69 -16.61
C LEU A 84 3.99 4.18 -16.27
N ALA A 85 3.62 4.52 -15.04
CA ALA A 85 3.62 5.90 -14.59
C ALA A 85 5.00 6.54 -14.74
N LEU A 86 6.04 5.85 -14.27
CA LEU A 86 7.42 6.36 -14.28
C LEU A 86 8.00 6.48 -15.68
N ASP A 87 7.66 5.55 -16.58
CA ASP A 87 8.27 5.48 -17.92
C ASP A 87 7.50 6.30 -18.97
N LYS A 88 6.15 6.35 -18.88
CA LYS A 88 5.32 6.88 -19.97
C LYS A 88 4.38 8.03 -19.59
N VAL A 89 3.93 8.13 -18.35
CA VAL A 89 2.83 9.04 -17.98
C VAL A 89 3.32 10.30 -17.30
N LEU A 90 4.24 10.17 -16.37
CA LEU A 90 4.69 11.29 -15.55
C LEU A 90 5.60 12.23 -16.33
N PRO A 91 5.42 13.57 -16.20
CA PRO A 91 6.28 14.54 -16.87
C PRO A 91 7.70 14.59 -16.32
N ARG A 92 7.90 14.05 -15.12
CA ARG A 92 9.15 13.96 -14.39
C ARG A 92 9.07 12.91 -13.30
N ARG A 93 10.20 12.54 -12.71
CA ARG A 93 10.25 11.66 -11.56
C ARG A 93 9.44 12.25 -10.40
N PRO A 94 8.54 11.49 -9.76
CA PRO A 94 7.74 11.98 -8.64
C PRO A 94 8.62 12.16 -7.39
N ASP A 95 8.21 13.07 -6.53
CA ASP A 95 8.86 13.33 -5.26
C ASP A 95 8.39 12.32 -4.18
N LEU A 96 7.20 11.72 -4.39
CA LEU A 96 6.60 10.71 -3.52
C LEU A 96 5.64 9.82 -4.32
N VAL A 97 5.57 8.55 -3.95
CA VAL A 97 4.49 7.63 -4.35
C VAL A 97 3.65 7.29 -3.13
N VAL A 98 2.34 7.41 -3.24
CA VAL A 98 1.40 6.94 -2.20
C VAL A 98 0.45 5.92 -2.80
N SER A 99 0.23 4.82 -2.09
CA SER A 99 -0.66 3.74 -2.50
C SER A 99 -1.76 3.53 -1.45
N GLY A 100 -3.00 3.42 -1.89
CA GLY A 100 -4.15 3.20 -1.00
C GLY A 100 -5.29 4.19 -1.27
N ILE A 101 -6.16 4.48 -0.27
CA ILE A 101 -6.20 3.84 1.06
C ILE A 101 -6.88 2.49 0.91
N ASN A 102 -6.18 1.42 1.30
CA ASN A 102 -6.70 0.07 1.21
C ASN A 102 -7.85 -0.17 2.21
N HIS A 103 -8.86 -0.93 1.79
CA HIS A 103 -9.87 -1.49 2.69
C HIS A 103 -9.31 -2.73 3.39
N GLY A 104 -9.10 -2.64 4.70
CA GLY A 104 -8.48 -3.68 5.51
C GLY A 104 -6.98 -3.49 5.73
N ALA A 105 -6.45 -4.19 6.74
CA ALA A 105 -5.07 -4.06 7.16
C ALA A 105 -4.08 -4.74 6.21
N ASN A 106 -2.92 -4.13 6.06
CA ASN A 106 -1.72 -4.72 5.46
C ASN A 106 -0.60 -4.90 6.51
N SER A 107 -0.98 -5.02 7.78
CA SER A 107 -0.10 -5.26 8.92
C SER A 107 0.44 -6.70 8.94
N SER A 108 1.50 -6.93 9.71
CA SER A 108 2.12 -8.24 9.86
C SER A 108 2.47 -8.89 8.51
N ILE A 109 2.21 -10.20 8.35
CA ILE A 109 2.49 -10.98 7.14
C ILE A 109 1.69 -10.53 5.93
N ASN A 110 0.57 -9.79 6.12
CA ASN A 110 -0.26 -9.33 5.01
C ASN A 110 0.50 -8.44 4.03
N VAL A 111 1.59 -7.82 4.46
CA VAL A 111 2.47 -7.00 3.62
C VAL A 111 2.93 -7.73 2.35
N ILE A 112 3.18 -9.04 2.40
CA ILE A 112 3.66 -9.82 1.24
C ILE A 112 2.57 -10.15 0.22
N TYR A 113 1.30 -10.13 0.63
CA TYR A 113 0.14 -10.39 -0.24
C TYR A 113 -0.49 -9.11 -0.78
N SER A 114 -0.13 -7.96 -0.21
CA SER A 114 -0.74 -6.66 -0.47
C SER A 114 -0.35 -6.07 -1.82
N GLY A 115 -1.34 -5.78 -2.67
CA GLY A 115 -1.15 -4.99 -3.89
C GLY A 115 -0.81 -3.53 -3.58
N THR A 116 -1.45 -2.95 -2.55
CA THR A 116 -1.15 -1.60 -2.04
C THR A 116 0.33 -1.46 -1.67
N MET A 117 0.86 -2.40 -0.86
CA MET A 117 2.26 -2.36 -0.45
C MET A 117 3.21 -2.68 -1.60
N SER A 118 2.80 -3.55 -2.52
CA SER A 118 3.62 -3.89 -3.69
C SER A 118 3.89 -2.68 -4.58
N ALA A 119 2.91 -1.80 -4.79
CA ALA A 119 3.11 -0.54 -5.49
C ALA A 119 4.10 0.39 -4.76
N ALA A 120 3.99 0.50 -3.43
CA ALA A 120 4.93 1.29 -2.65
C ALA A 120 6.36 0.68 -2.69
N VAL A 121 6.47 -0.64 -2.59
CA VAL A 121 7.75 -1.36 -2.70
C VAL A 121 8.37 -1.17 -4.08
N GLU A 122 7.59 -1.24 -5.18
CA GLU A 122 8.11 -0.99 -6.52
C GLU A 122 8.69 0.42 -6.66
N ALA A 123 8.02 1.43 -6.11
CA ALA A 123 8.58 2.78 -6.05
C ALA A 123 9.89 2.83 -5.25
N GLY A 124 9.98 2.07 -4.15
CA GLY A 124 11.20 1.90 -3.36
C GLY A 124 12.35 1.25 -4.12
N VAL A 125 12.06 0.24 -4.96
CA VAL A 125 13.03 -0.38 -5.90
C VAL A 125 13.59 0.67 -6.84
N GLU A 126 12.74 1.55 -7.35
CA GLU A 126 13.12 2.67 -8.18
C GLU A 126 13.81 3.81 -7.40
N GLY A 127 13.97 3.67 -6.08
CA GLY A 127 14.59 4.66 -5.20
C GLY A 127 13.78 5.94 -5.03
N ILE A 128 12.45 5.83 -5.09
CA ILE A 128 11.49 6.90 -4.82
C ILE A 128 10.91 6.69 -3.42
N PRO A 129 10.82 7.72 -2.58
CA PRO A 129 10.10 7.64 -1.32
C PRO A 129 8.66 7.14 -1.54
N ALA A 130 8.20 6.19 -0.74
CA ALA A 130 6.85 5.64 -0.93
C ALA A 130 6.18 5.23 0.38
N ILE A 131 4.83 5.32 0.38
CA ILE A 131 3.99 4.99 1.52
C ILE A 131 2.79 4.20 1.03
N GLY A 132 2.51 3.05 1.68
CA GLY A 132 1.24 2.35 1.55
C GLY A 132 0.35 2.66 2.75
N PHE A 133 -0.88 3.07 2.49
CA PHE A 133 -1.89 3.39 3.50
C PHE A 133 -3.02 2.37 3.51
N SER A 134 -3.40 1.90 4.70
CA SER A 134 -4.48 0.94 4.91
C SER A 134 -5.34 1.37 6.09
N LEU A 135 -6.67 1.28 5.94
CA LEU A 135 -7.63 1.50 7.00
C LEU A 135 -8.21 0.14 7.41
N LEU A 136 -8.23 -0.17 8.70
CA LEU A 136 -8.76 -1.42 9.25
C LEU A 136 -10.30 -1.47 9.20
N ASP A 137 -10.86 -1.10 8.06
CA ASP A 137 -12.30 -1.16 7.79
C ASP A 137 -12.56 -1.82 6.44
N PHE A 138 -13.27 -2.96 6.46
CA PHE A 138 -13.67 -3.70 5.26
C PHE A 138 -15.05 -3.28 4.73
N SER A 139 -15.70 -2.31 5.37
CA SER A 139 -17.02 -1.83 4.97
C SER A 139 -16.93 -1.03 3.66
N PHE A 140 -17.93 -1.18 2.80
CA PHE A 140 -18.10 -0.29 1.63
C PHE A 140 -18.40 1.17 2.05
N GLU A 141 -18.87 1.39 3.28
CA GLU A 141 -19.15 2.70 3.87
C GLU A 141 -18.00 3.18 4.78
N ALA A 142 -16.78 2.70 4.57
CA ALA A 142 -15.62 3.09 5.37
C ALA A 142 -15.42 4.61 5.33
N ASP A 143 -15.29 5.22 6.52
CA ASP A 143 -15.01 6.64 6.67
C ASP A 143 -13.51 6.93 6.68
N PHE A 144 -12.98 7.28 5.53
CA PHE A 144 -11.57 7.63 5.37
C PHE A 144 -11.23 9.04 5.89
N ASP A 145 -12.21 9.92 6.10
CA ASP A 145 -11.97 11.30 6.52
C ASP A 145 -11.38 11.37 7.93
N GLN A 146 -11.63 10.37 8.77
CA GLN A 146 -11.03 10.24 10.11
C GLN A 146 -9.49 10.15 10.06
N ALA A 147 -8.94 9.65 8.95
CA ALA A 147 -7.51 9.46 8.76
C ALA A 147 -6.79 10.67 8.13
N LYS A 148 -7.53 11.65 7.59
CA LYS A 148 -6.99 12.73 6.75
C LYS A 148 -5.76 13.41 7.36
N ASP A 149 -5.90 13.96 8.55
CA ASP A 149 -4.84 14.77 9.17
C ASP A 149 -3.58 13.94 9.45
N PHE A 150 -3.75 12.68 9.86
CA PHE A 150 -2.61 11.77 10.09
C PHE A 150 -1.91 11.41 8.79
N ILE A 151 -2.66 11.13 7.72
CA ILE A 151 -2.10 10.85 6.39
C ILE A 151 -1.31 12.05 5.89
N GLN A 152 -1.88 13.25 5.97
CA GLN A 152 -1.21 14.47 5.54
C GLN A 152 0.04 14.76 6.37
N GLU A 153 0.00 14.57 7.69
CA GLU A 153 1.16 14.70 8.58
C GLU A 153 2.30 13.76 8.17
N ILE A 154 1.99 12.47 7.94
CA ILE A 154 2.96 11.46 7.53
C ILE A 154 3.57 11.81 6.18
N VAL A 155 2.75 12.19 5.20
CA VAL A 155 3.20 12.59 3.87
C VAL A 155 4.13 13.81 3.93
N LEU A 156 3.74 14.86 4.63
CA LEU A 156 4.56 16.08 4.76
C LEU A 156 5.89 15.81 5.47
N LYS A 157 5.89 14.97 6.51
CA LYS A 157 7.11 14.55 7.20
C LYS A 157 8.03 13.73 6.28
N THR A 158 7.47 12.83 5.48
CA THR A 158 8.23 11.99 4.54
C THR A 158 8.82 12.81 3.39
N LEU A 159 8.07 13.78 2.85
CA LEU A 159 8.58 14.71 1.83
C LEU A 159 9.75 15.55 2.34
N LYS A 160 9.67 15.98 3.61
CA LYS A 160 10.73 16.78 4.25
C LYS A 160 11.95 15.94 4.61
N ASN A 161 11.73 14.69 5.03
CA ASN A 161 12.76 13.78 5.52
C ASN A 161 12.59 12.41 4.85
N PRO A 162 12.98 12.26 3.57
CA PRO A 162 12.77 11.00 2.86
C PRO A 162 13.57 9.87 3.51
N MET A 163 12.96 8.69 3.51
CA MET A 163 13.61 7.47 4.00
C MET A 163 14.86 7.13 3.17
N PRO A 164 15.82 6.39 3.73
CA PRO A 164 16.92 5.82 2.96
C PRO A 164 16.39 5.02 1.77
N LYS A 165 17.17 4.98 0.67
CA LYS A 165 16.80 4.21 -0.52
C LYS A 165 16.49 2.75 -0.14
N GLY A 166 15.41 2.21 -0.71
CA GLY A 166 14.97 0.85 -0.45
C GLY A 166 14.11 0.67 0.80
N ILE A 167 13.80 1.74 1.52
CA ILE A 167 12.86 1.74 2.64
C ILE A 167 11.57 2.43 2.22
N VAL A 168 10.44 1.76 2.41
CA VAL A 168 9.09 2.31 2.22
C VAL A 168 8.29 2.18 3.50
N LEU A 169 7.25 2.98 3.66
CA LEU A 169 6.43 2.96 4.87
C LEU A 169 5.14 2.18 4.66
N ASN A 170 4.89 1.21 5.52
CA ASN A 170 3.60 0.53 5.65
C ASN A 170 2.84 1.17 6.80
N VAL A 171 1.77 1.90 6.47
CA VAL A 171 0.96 2.65 7.43
C VAL A 171 -0.40 2.00 7.55
N ASN A 172 -0.73 1.53 8.75
CA ASN A 172 -2.04 0.95 9.05
C ASN A 172 -2.75 1.81 10.09
N ILE A 173 -4.03 2.11 9.82
CA ILE A 173 -4.85 3.04 10.59
C ILE A 173 -6.01 2.26 11.22
N PRO A 174 -6.21 2.30 12.54
CA PRO A 174 -7.30 1.58 13.19
C PRO A 174 -8.67 2.18 12.81
N LYS A 175 -9.71 1.34 12.75
CA LYS A 175 -11.10 1.76 12.57
C LYS A 175 -11.62 2.44 13.84
N LEU A 176 -11.28 3.70 14.02
CA LEU A 176 -11.65 4.54 15.16
C LEU A 176 -12.02 5.93 14.67
N LYS A 177 -12.77 6.68 15.49
CA LYS A 177 -12.95 8.11 15.27
C LYS A 177 -11.62 8.82 15.51
N LYS A 178 -11.40 9.94 14.83
CA LYS A 178 -10.16 10.73 14.92
C LYS A 178 -9.74 11.00 16.38
N GLU A 179 -10.69 11.36 17.23
CA GLU A 179 -10.46 11.69 18.64
C GLU A 179 -10.06 10.48 19.50
N GLU A 180 -10.35 9.27 19.03
CA GLU A 180 -10.04 8.00 19.71
C GLU A 180 -8.67 7.47 19.29
N ILE A 181 -8.11 7.94 18.17
CA ILE A 181 -6.78 7.58 17.71
C ILE A 181 -5.74 8.24 18.62
N LYS A 182 -4.98 7.42 19.34
CA LYS A 182 -4.03 7.88 20.37
C LYS A 182 -2.72 8.45 19.81
N GLY A 183 -2.53 8.43 18.49
CA GLY A 183 -1.33 8.91 17.81
C GLY A 183 -0.66 7.85 16.94
N ILE A 184 0.60 8.08 16.61
CA ILE A 184 1.39 7.24 15.69
C ILE A 184 2.48 6.51 16.49
N LYS A 185 2.66 5.20 16.19
CA LYS A 185 3.77 4.39 16.67
C LYS A 185 4.60 3.85 15.52
N ILE A 186 5.92 3.91 15.67
CA ILE A 186 6.85 3.20 14.79
C ILE A 186 6.99 1.79 15.32
N CYS A 187 6.69 0.82 14.47
CA CYS A 187 6.56 -0.58 14.87
C CYS A 187 7.46 -1.48 14.01
N ARG A 188 7.69 -2.68 14.51
CA ARG A 188 8.11 -3.82 13.69
C ARG A 188 6.91 -4.62 13.22
N GLN A 189 7.10 -5.41 12.19
CA GLN A 189 6.11 -6.40 11.75
C GLN A 189 5.85 -7.43 12.85
N ALA A 190 4.58 -7.69 13.17
CA ALA A 190 4.17 -8.71 14.14
C ALA A 190 4.42 -10.13 13.58
N GLN A 191 4.64 -11.09 14.49
CA GLN A 191 4.65 -12.50 14.16
C GLN A 191 3.21 -13.06 14.17
N ALA A 192 2.52 -12.86 13.06
CA ALA A 192 1.16 -13.34 12.88
C ALA A 192 1.00 -13.97 11.50
N LYS A 193 0.02 -14.87 11.36
CA LYS A 193 -0.28 -15.54 10.10
C LYS A 193 -1.76 -15.87 9.97
N TRP A 194 -2.17 -16.19 8.76
CA TRP A 194 -3.48 -16.79 8.52
C TRP A 194 -3.43 -18.29 8.83
N GLU A 195 -4.36 -18.76 9.64
CA GLU A 195 -4.67 -20.18 9.79
C GLU A 195 -5.75 -20.49 8.74
N GLU A 196 -5.30 -21.04 7.62
CA GLU A 196 -6.11 -21.19 6.42
C GLU A 196 -6.81 -22.55 6.37
N ASN A 197 -7.99 -22.58 5.74
CA ASN A 197 -8.74 -23.77 5.42
C ASN A 197 -9.41 -23.61 4.05
N PHE A 198 -9.60 -24.73 3.35
CA PHE A 198 -10.31 -24.77 2.07
C PHE A 198 -11.71 -25.38 2.27
N ASP A 199 -12.77 -24.55 2.15
CA ASP A 199 -14.16 -25.02 2.16
C ASP A 199 -14.48 -25.64 0.79
N GLU A 200 -14.63 -26.99 0.76
CA GLU A 200 -14.94 -27.74 -0.45
C GLU A 200 -16.43 -27.67 -0.76
N ARG A 201 -16.78 -27.34 -2.01
CA ARG A 201 -18.14 -27.32 -2.53
C ARG A 201 -18.21 -27.98 -3.89
N VAL A 202 -19.42 -28.24 -4.35
CA VAL A 202 -19.68 -28.86 -5.66
C VAL A 202 -20.62 -27.93 -6.44
N ASN A 203 -20.26 -27.62 -7.69
CA ASN A 203 -21.11 -26.81 -8.56
C ASN A 203 -22.26 -27.66 -9.17
N PRO A 204 -23.27 -27.06 -9.81
CA PRO A 204 -24.40 -27.79 -10.43
C PRO A 204 -24.00 -28.83 -11.46
N GLN A 205 -22.79 -28.77 -12.05
CA GLN A 205 -22.24 -29.72 -13.01
C GLN A 205 -21.44 -30.86 -12.34
N GLY A 206 -21.44 -30.95 -10.99
CA GLY A 206 -20.74 -31.98 -10.24
C GLY A 206 -19.23 -31.77 -10.08
N LYS A 207 -18.69 -30.58 -10.46
CA LYS A 207 -17.28 -30.26 -10.30
C LYS A 207 -17.01 -29.65 -8.91
N LYS A 208 -15.97 -30.15 -8.24
CA LYS A 208 -15.50 -29.58 -6.98
C LYS A 208 -14.85 -28.23 -7.20
N TYR A 209 -15.06 -27.32 -6.25
CA TYR A 209 -14.34 -26.04 -6.13
C TYR A 209 -14.14 -25.71 -4.67
N TYR A 210 -13.22 -24.80 -4.40
CA TYR A 210 -12.75 -24.51 -3.04
C TYR A 210 -12.77 -23.02 -2.78
N TRP A 211 -13.24 -22.62 -1.59
CA TRP A 211 -13.07 -21.31 -1.07
C TRP A 211 -11.94 -21.28 -0.05
N LEU A 212 -10.96 -20.40 -0.22
CA LEU A 212 -10.00 -20.10 0.83
C LEU A 212 -10.71 -19.36 1.95
N THR A 213 -10.65 -19.95 3.16
CA THR A 213 -11.22 -19.43 4.40
C THR A 213 -10.17 -19.47 5.49
N GLY A 214 -10.46 -18.91 6.65
CA GLY A 214 -9.54 -18.93 7.78
C GLY A 214 -9.74 -17.75 8.71
N TYR A 215 -8.82 -17.64 9.64
CA TYR A 215 -8.75 -16.53 10.59
C TYR A 215 -7.32 -16.06 10.76
N PHE A 216 -7.15 -14.79 11.06
CA PHE A 216 -5.85 -14.21 11.33
C PHE A 216 -5.45 -14.50 12.77
N ASN A 217 -4.29 -15.16 12.95
CA ASN A 217 -3.76 -15.57 14.23
C ASN A 217 -2.52 -14.73 14.57
N ASN A 218 -2.68 -13.80 15.51
CA ASN A 218 -1.57 -13.04 16.05
C ASN A 218 -0.93 -13.81 17.21
N MET A 219 0.33 -14.22 17.04
CA MET A 219 1.13 -14.93 18.03
C MET A 219 2.14 -14.01 18.73
N ASP A 220 2.10 -12.71 18.45
CA ASP A 220 3.07 -11.72 18.93
C ASP A 220 2.47 -10.89 20.06
N GLU A 221 3.10 -10.91 21.22
CA GLU A 221 2.71 -10.12 22.40
C GLU A 221 3.59 -8.87 22.59
N GLY A 222 4.52 -8.59 21.65
CA GLY A 222 5.43 -7.46 21.74
C GLY A 222 4.73 -6.11 21.66
N GLU A 223 5.06 -5.20 22.58
CA GLU A 223 4.49 -3.84 22.60
C GLU A 223 4.91 -2.98 21.40
N ASP A 224 5.99 -3.38 20.72
CA ASP A 224 6.55 -2.76 19.52
C ASP A 224 6.00 -3.34 18.20
N ALA A 225 5.13 -4.35 18.27
CA ALA A 225 4.50 -4.96 17.12
C ALA A 225 3.35 -4.09 16.55
N ASP A 226 3.20 -4.08 15.22
CA ASP A 226 2.17 -3.31 14.51
C ASP A 226 0.74 -3.71 14.94
N GLU A 227 0.46 -5.02 15.07
CA GLU A 227 -0.83 -5.52 15.53
C GLU A 227 -1.16 -5.04 16.94
N THR A 228 -0.18 -5.05 17.85
CA THR A 228 -0.36 -4.57 19.22
C THR A 228 -0.64 -3.05 19.25
N ALA A 229 0.05 -2.28 18.41
CA ALA A 229 -0.20 -0.85 18.29
C ALA A 229 -1.63 -0.56 17.80
N LEU A 230 -2.07 -1.26 16.76
CA LEU A 230 -3.42 -1.12 16.17
C LEU A 230 -4.53 -1.51 17.17
N MET A 231 -4.38 -2.63 17.87
CA MET A 231 -5.31 -3.07 18.93
C MET A 231 -5.43 -2.05 20.05
N ASN A 232 -4.35 -1.34 20.36
CA ASN A 232 -4.31 -0.29 21.37
C ASN A 232 -4.77 1.09 20.87
N GLY A 233 -5.25 1.21 19.63
CA GLY A 233 -5.78 2.44 19.06
C GLY A 233 -4.73 3.42 18.55
N TYR A 234 -3.54 2.93 18.20
CA TYR A 234 -2.50 3.72 17.54
C TYR A 234 -2.44 3.41 16.04
N ILE A 235 -2.08 4.40 15.24
CA ILE A 235 -1.63 4.18 13.87
C ILE A 235 -0.25 3.52 13.93
N SER A 236 -0.08 2.41 13.21
CA SER A 236 1.22 1.75 13.08
C SER A 236 1.95 2.22 11.82
N ILE A 237 3.25 2.48 11.93
CA ILE A 237 4.16 2.68 10.79
C ILE A 237 5.27 1.65 10.90
N VAL A 238 5.36 0.77 9.90
CA VAL A 238 6.43 -0.21 9.78
C VAL A 238 7.32 0.16 8.59
N PRO A 239 8.65 0.35 8.79
CA PRO A 239 9.58 0.49 7.67
C PRO A 239 9.78 -0.87 6.99
N VAL A 240 9.47 -0.95 5.70
CA VAL A 240 9.53 -2.19 4.89
C VAL A 240 10.69 -2.10 3.91
N LYS A 241 11.42 -3.22 3.75
CA LYS A 241 12.47 -3.42 2.75
C LYS A 241 12.03 -4.44 1.70
N PHE A 242 12.51 -4.29 0.48
CA PHE A 242 12.40 -5.33 -0.55
C PHE A 242 13.59 -6.31 -0.55
N ASP A 243 14.68 -6.00 0.15
CA ASP A 243 15.80 -6.92 0.32
C ASP A 243 15.44 -7.99 1.37
N LEU A 244 15.20 -9.19 0.89
CA LEU A 244 14.78 -10.35 1.70
C LEU A 244 15.95 -11.22 2.13
N THR A 245 17.20 -10.75 2.01
CA THR A 245 18.40 -11.50 2.38
C THR A 245 18.49 -11.64 3.90
N GLY A 246 18.59 -12.86 4.38
CA GLY A 246 18.88 -13.19 5.79
C GLY A 246 20.37 -13.01 6.08
N TYR A 247 20.82 -11.77 6.20
CA TYR A 247 22.25 -11.42 6.36
C TYR A 247 22.92 -12.11 7.53
N GLU A 248 22.20 -12.34 8.61
CA GLU A 248 22.68 -12.99 9.82
C GLU A 248 23.05 -14.46 9.64
N TYR A 249 22.61 -15.10 8.55
CA TYR A 249 22.88 -16.48 8.23
C TYR A 249 23.97 -16.69 7.17
N ILE A 250 24.45 -15.62 6.52
CA ILE A 250 25.40 -15.75 5.40
C ILE A 250 26.69 -16.42 5.83
N ASP A 251 27.26 -16.01 6.97
CA ASP A 251 28.55 -16.56 7.41
C ASP A 251 28.41 -18.02 7.87
N ALA A 252 27.33 -18.36 8.58
CA ALA A 252 27.04 -19.74 8.93
C ALA A 252 26.87 -20.66 7.69
N LEU A 253 26.26 -20.16 6.64
CA LEU A 253 26.14 -20.92 5.38
C LEU A 253 27.48 -21.04 4.64
N ARG A 254 28.36 -20.04 4.67
CA ARG A 254 29.71 -20.11 4.10
C ARG A 254 30.60 -21.15 4.77
N GLU A 255 30.39 -21.40 6.08
CA GLU A 255 31.12 -22.45 6.80
C GLU A 255 30.58 -23.87 6.48
N LEU A 256 29.31 -23.96 6.03
CA LEU A 256 28.65 -25.24 5.76
C LEU A 256 28.88 -25.72 4.30
N TYR A 257 29.03 -24.81 3.36
CA TYR A 257 29.20 -25.04 1.91
C TYR A 257 30.55 -24.57 1.40
#